data_6f80691019e1a773796c897186ab5c11
#
_entry.id   6f80691019e1a773796c897186ab5c11
#
_cell.length_a   1.000
_cell.length_b   1.000
_cell.length_c   1.000
_cell.angle_alpha   90.00
_cell.angle_beta   90.00
_cell.angle_gamma   90.00
#
_symmetry.space_group_name_H-M   'P 1'
#
loop_
_entity.id
_entity.type
_entity.pdbx_description
1 polymer ?
#
loop_
_entity_poly.entity_id
_entity_poly.type
_entity_poly.pdbx_seq_one_letter_code
_entity_poly.pdbx_strand_id
1 'polypeptide(L)'
;MRRKINDFLSRPLIAKIATINADGSPHVVPVIYSWDGMNLYLIGRKRASWIENIRRDPRVAVLVDDPNPPNSRVLIQGEAMIVGTDWVEMGKKMLEKYMGKEMSQKYLEGTIDQPRWIIKIVPKKITSWIISEKDAVTRKAWHPRYYEPGTKWHEEYIKEVGSFKS
;
A
#
# COMPACT_ATOMS: atom_id res chain seq x y z
N MET A 1 9.88 12.71 9.37
CA MET A 1 8.74 11.98 8.78
C MET A 1 9.11 11.25 7.49
N ARG A 2 9.63 11.91 6.45
CA ARG A 2 9.97 11.32 5.12
C ARG A 2 10.96 10.14 5.21
N ARG A 3 12.02 10.22 6.03
CA ARG A 3 12.99 9.13 6.24
C ARG A 3 12.31 7.86 6.77
N LYS A 4 11.47 7.96 7.80
CA LYS A 4 10.76 6.80 8.36
C LYS A 4 9.85 6.12 7.32
N ILE A 5 9.19 6.90 6.45
CA ILE A 5 8.36 6.37 5.36
C ILE A 5 9.24 5.65 4.33
N ASN A 6 10.37 6.24 3.93
CA ASN A 6 11.28 5.60 2.98
C ASN A 6 11.85 4.29 3.54
N ASP A 7 12.30 4.30 4.80
CA ASP A 7 12.84 3.11 5.47
C ASP A 7 11.77 2.00 5.54
N PHE A 8 10.52 2.37 5.86
CA PHE A 8 9.40 1.43 5.92
C PHE A 8 9.06 0.84 4.55
N LEU A 9 8.91 1.68 3.52
CA LEU A 9 8.56 1.26 2.17
C LEU A 9 9.69 0.53 1.45
N SER A 10 10.93 0.60 1.95
CA SER A 10 12.07 -0.18 1.43
C SER A 10 12.04 -1.64 1.87
N ARG A 11 11.22 -2.00 2.86
CA ARG A 11 11.09 -3.36 3.37
C ARG A 11 10.34 -4.27 2.38
N PRO A 12 10.57 -5.60 2.39
CA PRO A 12 9.85 -6.55 1.53
C PRO A 12 8.44 -6.87 2.07
N LEU A 13 7.62 -5.85 2.23
CA LEU A 13 6.23 -5.96 2.67
C LEU A 13 5.31 -6.08 1.46
N ILE A 14 4.18 -6.76 1.63
CA ILE A 14 3.17 -6.89 0.57
C ILE A 14 2.26 -5.66 0.60
N ALA A 15 2.17 -4.98 -0.53
CA ALA A 15 1.20 -3.92 -0.72
C ALA A 15 -0.19 -4.48 -1.08
N LYS A 16 -1.25 -3.75 -0.71
CA LYS A 16 -2.62 -3.98 -1.14
C LYS A 16 -3.03 -2.78 -1.98
N ILE A 17 -3.25 -2.99 -3.28
CA ILE A 17 -3.74 -1.92 -4.16
C ILE A 17 -5.26 -2.01 -4.31
N ALA A 18 -5.92 -0.90 -4.04
CA ALA A 18 -7.33 -0.70 -4.30
C ALA A 18 -7.53 0.06 -5.61
N THR A 19 -8.39 -0.47 -6.46
CA THR A 19 -8.80 0.09 -7.75
C THR A 19 -10.32 0.11 -7.85
N ILE A 20 -10.88 0.73 -8.87
CA ILE A 20 -12.33 0.89 -9.03
C ILE A 20 -12.80 0.06 -10.23
N ASN A 21 -13.70 -0.89 -9.99
CA ASN A 21 -14.34 -1.68 -11.03
C ASN A 21 -15.22 -0.84 -11.97
N ALA A 22 -15.65 -1.41 -13.09
CA ALA A 22 -16.50 -0.72 -14.07
C ALA A 22 -17.85 -0.27 -13.50
N ASP A 23 -18.37 -1.00 -12.52
CA ASP A 23 -19.62 -0.68 -11.81
C ASP A 23 -19.42 0.30 -10.63
N GLY A 24 -18.19 0.80 -10.43
CA GLY A 24 -17.86 1.71 -9.32
C GLY A 24 -17.53 1.00 -8.01
N SER A 25 -17.66 -0.32 -7.93
CA SER A 25 -17.31 -1.07 -6.72
C SER A 25 -15.79 -1.11 -6.49
N PRO A 26 -15.32 -1.14 -5.23
CA PRO A 26 -13.90 -1.26 -4.93
C PRO A 26 -13.38 -2.66 -5.22
N HIS A 27 -12.14 -2.74 -5.73
CA HIS A 27 -11.41 -3.99 -5.99
C HIS A 27 -10.04 -3.92 -5.35
N VAL A 28 -9.64 -4.94 -4.59
CA VAL A 28 -8.37 -4.96 -3.85
C VAL A 28 -7.61 -6.24 -4.16
N VAL A 29 -6.31 -6.10 -4.43
CA VAL A 29 -5.40 -7.24 -4.65
C VAL A 29 -4.07 -7.04 -3.92
N PRO A 30 -3.42 -8.11 -3.43
CA PRO A 30 -2.06 -8.07 -2.92
C PRO A 30 -1.07 -7.99 -4.10
N VAL A 31 -0.04 -7.18 -3.95
CA VAL A 31 1.01 -7.00 -4.97
C VAL A 31 2.37 -6.76 -4.32
N ILE A 32 3.44 -7.20 -4.98
CA ILE A 32 4.79 -6.76 -4.65
C ILE A 32 5.07 -5.41 -5.31
N TYR A 33 5.97 -4.62 -4.74
CA TYR A 33 6.24 -3.26 -5.21
C TYR A 33 7.72 -2.88 -5.07
N SER A 34 8.08 -1.82 -5.77
CA SER A 34 9.32 -1.06 -5.58
C SER A 34 8.99 0.39 -5.22
N TRP A 35 9.81 0.99 -4.37
CA TRP A 35 9.72 2.39 -3.97
C TRP A 35 11.01 3.12 -4.30
N ASP A 36 10.93 4.25 -5.02
CA ASP A 36 12.09 5.04 -5.43
C ASP A 36 12.37 6.27 -4.54
N GLY A 37 11.61 6.42 -3.44
CA GLY A 37 11.64 7.60 -2.56
C GLY A 37 10.59 8.66 -2.89
N MET A 38 9.90 8.52 -4.03
CA MET A 38 8.85 9.45 -4.48
C MET A 38 7.63 8.73 -5.04
N ASN A 39 7.84 7.67 -5.82
CA ASN A 39 6.79 6.94 -6.52
C ASN A 39 6.86 5.45 -6.18
N LEU A 40 5.74 4.80 -6.29
CA LEU A 40 5.62 3.35 -6.10
C LEU A 40 5.43 2.70 -7.47
N TYR A 41 6.16 1.60 -7.71
CA TYR A 41 6.11 0.85 -8.96
C TYR A 41 5.61 -0.55 -8.72
N LEU A 42 4.72 -0.99 -9.60
CA LEU A 42 4.16 -2.33 -9.64
C LEU A 42 4.40 -2.95 -10.99
N ILE A 43 4.40 -4.29 -11.04
CA ILE A 43 4.43 -5.05 -12.29
C ILE A 43 3.21 -5.95 -12.28
N GLY A 44 2.36 -5.79 -13.28
CA GLY A 44 1.12 -6.54 -13.41
C GLY A 44 1.00 -7.27 -14.73
N ARG A 45 0.34 -8.43 -14.72
CA ARG A 45 0.02 -9.18 -15.94
C ARG A 45 -0.95 -8.36 -16.79
N LYS A 46 -0.75 -8.39 -18.12
CA LYS A 46 -1.49 -7.55 -19.08
C LYS A 46 -3.01 -7.61 -18.93
N ARG A 47 -3.56 -8.78 -18.55
CA ARG A 47 -5.02 -9.01 -18.44
C ARG A 47 -5.52 -9.05 -17.00
N ALA A 48 -4.75 -8.59 -16.02
CA ALA A 48 -5.24 -8.51 -14.66
C ALA A 48 -6.34 -7.47 -14.54
N SER A 49 -7.43 -7.79 -13.85
CA SER A 49 -8.61 -6.91 -13.70
C SER A 49 -8.27 -5.55 -13.13
N TRP A 50 -7.35 -5.49 -12.16
CA TRP A 50 -6.90 -4.23 -11.57
C TRP A 50 -6.13 -3.33 -12.55
N ILE A 51 -5.46 -3.90 -13.59
CA ILE A 51 -4.83 -3.14 -14.69
C ILE A 51 -5.90 -2.53 -15.58
N GLU A 52 -6.94 -3.27 -15.92
CA GLU A 52 -8.06 -2.74 -16.70
C GLU A 52 -8.83 -1.65 -15.92
N ASN A 53 -8.93 -1.79 -14.61
CA ASN A 53 -9.47 -0.76 -13.74
C ASN A 53 -8.66 0.54 -13.82
N ILE A 54 -7.32 0.46 -13.70
CA ILE A 54 -6.41 1.62 -13.82
C ILE A 54 -6.53 2.31 -15.18
N ARG A 55 -6.72 1.57 -16.27
CA ARG A 55 -6.90 2.14 -17.61
C ARG A 55 -8.15 3.01 -17.69
N ARG A 56 -9.19 2.62 -17.00
CA ARG A 56 -10.49 3.31 -17.00
C ARG A 56 -10.53 4.43 -15.96
N ASP A 57 -10.00 4.16 -14.76
CA ASP A 57 -9.97 5.11 -13.65
C ASP A 57 -8.59 5.03 -12.96
N PRO A 58 -7.74 6.07 -13.11
CA PRO A 58 -6.39 6.03 -12.58
C PRO A 58 -6.31 6.21 -11.05
N ARG A 59 -7.40 6.52 -10.38
CA ARG A 59 -7.43 6.73 -8.94
C ARG A 59 -7.19 5.41 -8.20
N VAL A 60 -6.21 5.41 -7.31
CA VAL A 60 -5.83 4.24 -6.53
C VAL A 60 -5.53 4.59 -5.09
N ALA A 61 -5.70 3.59 -4.22
CA ALA A 61 -5.12 3.62 -2.89
C ALA A 61 -4.22 2.40 -2.70
N VAL A 62 -3.05 2.60 -2.10
CA VAL A 62 -2.11 1.51 -1.80
C VAL A 62 -1.83 1.51 -0.31
N LEU A 63 -2.14 0.41 0.34
CA LEU A 63 -1.77 0.15 1.73
C LEU A 63 -0.56 -0.77 1.77
N VAL A 64 0.48 -0.34 2.48
CA VAL A 64 1.60 -1.19 2.88
C VAL A 64 1.58 -1.27 4.39
N ASP A 65 1.43 -2.46 4.94
CA ASP A 65 1.38 -2.70 6.37
C ASP A 65 2.33 -3.82 6.80
N ASP A 66 2.82 -3.72 8.02
CA ASP A 66 3.54 -4.80 8.68
C ASP A 66 2.51 -5.68 9.41
N PRO A 67 2.39 -6.98 9.08
CA PRO A 67 1.45 -7.87 9.75
C PRO A 67 1.82 -8.13 11.21
N ASN A 68 3.07 -7.85 11.59
CA ASN A 68 3.52 -8.02 12.97
C ASN A 68 3.14 -6.80 13.82
N PRO A 69 2.80 -6.99 15.09
CA PRO A 69 2.63 -5.88 16.01
C PRO A 69 3.86 -4.95 16.03
N PRO A 70 3.68 -3.66 16.07
CA PRO A 70 2.45 -2.89 16.32
C PRO A 70 1.61 -2.56 15.07
N ASN A 71 1.72 -3.33 13.98
CA ASN A 71 0.95 -3.16 12.75
C ASN A 71 1.16 -1.79 12.07
N SER A 72 2.42 -1.35 12.04
CA SER A 72 2.80 -0.13 11.35
C SER A 72 2.37 -0.14 9.89
N ARG A 73 1.95 1.00 9.36
CA ARG A 73 1.41 1.09 7.99
C ARG A 73 1.66 2.42 7.33
N VAL A 74 1.67 2.38 6.00
CA VAL A 74 1.67 3.55 5.12
C VAL A 74 0.54 3.40 4.12
N LEU A 75 -0.32 4.42 4.03
CA LEU A 75 -1.38 4.53 3.04
C LEU A 75 -0.98 5.61 2.03
N ILE A 76 -0.97 5.24 0.75
CA ILE A 76 -0.73 6.12 -0.38
C ILE A 76 -2.02 6.24 -1.18
N GLN A 77 -2.55 7.45 -1.32
CA GLN A 77 -3.62 7.77 -2.24
C GLN A 77 -3.03 8.56 -3.40
N GLY A 78 -3.35 8.17 -4.63
CA GLY A 78 -2.74 8.79 -5.81
C GLY A 78 -3.34 8.33 -7.11
N GLU A 79 -2.58 8.49 -8.17
CA GLU A 79 -2.95 8.07 -9.51
C GLU A 79 -1.93 7.09 -10.06
N ALA A 80 -2.43 6.04 -10.69
CA ALA A 80 -1.64 5.02 -11.36
C ALA A 80 -1.62 5.26 -12.86
N MET A 81 -0.48 5.02 -13.49
CA MET A 81 -0.31 5.06 -14.92
C MET A 81 0.56 3.92 -15.42
N ILE A 82 0.24 3.39 -16.59
CA ILE A 82 1.07 2.40 -17.27
C ILE A 82 2.21 3.17 -17.96
N VAL A 83 3.47 2.83 -17.60
CA VAL A 83 4.64 3.56 -18.08
C VAL A 83 5.55 2.74 -19.01
N GLY A 84 5.30 1.46 -19.15
CA GLY A 84 6.07 0.62 -20.06
C GLY A 84 5.77 -0.86 -19.96
N THR A 85 6.48 -1.61 -20.80
CA THR A 85 6.40 -3.08 -20.91
C THR A 85 7.75 -3.77 -20.74
N ASP A 86 8.84 -3.01 -20.68
CA ASP A 86 10.18 -3.53 -20.42
C ASP A 86 10.42 -3.73 -18.93
N TRP A 87 9.74 -4.75 -18.40
CA TRP A 87 9.64 -5.00 -16.97
C TRP A 87 10.74 -5.88 -16.39
N VAL A 88 11.54 -6.56 -17.22
CA VAL A 88 12.41 -7.67 -16.78
C VAL A 88 13.45 -7.22 -15.75
N GLU A 89 14.20 -6.17 -16.03
CA GLU A 89 15.22 -5.67 -15.11
C GLU A 89 14.64 -5.16 -13.79
N MET A 90 13.54 -4.41 -13.86
CA MET A 90 12.83 -3.96 -12.67
C MET A 90 12.23 -5.14 -11.90
N GLY A 91 11.63 -6.08 -12.61
CA GLY A 91 11.03 -7.29 -12.05
C GLY A 91 12.05 -8.16 -11.33
N LYS A 92 13.23 -8.33 -11.91
CA LYS A 92 14.33 -9.07 -11.28
C LYS A 92 14.71 -8.46 -9.93
N LYS A 93 15.01 -7.16 -9.88
CA LYS A 93 15.35 -6.47 -8.64
C LYS A 93 14.22 -6.53 -7.61
N MET A 94 12.98 -6.39 -8.07
CA MET A 94 11.80 -6.47 -7.21
C MET A 94 11.67 -7.88 -6.63
N LEU A 95 11.72 -8.93 -7.45
CA LEU A 95 11.59 -10.32 -6.99
C LEU A 95 12.73 -10.73 -6.05
N GLU A 96 13.99 -10.33 -6.35
CA GLU A 96 15.12 -10.60 -5.46
C GLU A 96 14.91 -10.06 -4.05
N LYS A 97 14.29 -8.88 -3.92
CA LYS A 97 13.95 -8.26 -2.64
C LYS A 97 13.00 -9.14 -1.80
N TYR A 98 12.06 -9.85 -2.45
CA TYR A 98 11.01 -10.61 -1.76
C TYR A 98 11.33 -12.09 -1.56
N MET A 99 12.06 -12.71 -2.48
CA MET A 99 12.28 -14.16 -2.47
C MET A 99 13.75 -14.58 -2.61
N GLY A 100 14.69 -13.63 -2.68
CA GLY A 100 16.11 -13.89 -2.87
C GLY A 100 16.48 -14.23 -4.32
N LYS A 101 17.79 -14.29 -4.59
CA LYS A 101 18.32 -14.42 -5.96
C LYS A 101 17.95 -15.72 -6.67
N GLU A 102 18.11 -16.86 -5.99
CA GLU A 102 17.89 -18.18 -6.60
C GLU A 102 16.42 -18.38 -7.00
N MET A 103 15.49 -18.09 -6.10
CA MET A 103 14.06 -18.25 -6.35
C MET A 103 13.58 -17.24 -7.39
N SER A 104 14.07 -16.01 -7.35
CA SER A 104 13.70 -14.97 -8.33
C SER A 104 14.14 -15.35 -9.73
N GLN A 105 15.33 -15.93 -9.89
CA GLN A 105 15.82 -16.40 -11.18
C GLN A 105 14.94 -17.52 -11.73
N LYS A 106 14.65 -18.55 -10.95
CA LYS A 106 13.74 -19.65 -11.35
C LYS A 106 12.36 -19.14 -11.76
N TYR A 107 11.83 -18.19 -10.99
CA TYR A 107 10.53 -17.58 -11.30
C TYR A 107 10.57 -16.80 -12.63
N LEU A 108 11.63 -16.03 -12.87
CA LEU A 108 11.79 -15.28 -14.11
C LEU A 108 11.92 -16.22 -15.32
N GLU A 109 12.77 -17.24 -15.25
CA GLU A 109 12.96 -18.23 -16.32
C GLU A 109 11.63 -18.90 -16.70
N GLY A 110 10.76 -19.19 -15.73
CA GLY A 110 9.45 -19.80 -15.97
C GLY A 110 8.36 -18.83 -16.42
N THR A 111 8.57 -17.51 -16.42
CA THR A 111 7.50 -16.53 -16.66
C THR A 111 7.91 -15.32 -17.49
N ILE A 112 9.14 -15.28 -18.03
CA ILE A 112 9.67 -14.12 -18.73
C ILE A 112 8.92 -13.81 -20.04
N ASP A 113 8.34 -14.81 -20.65
CA ASP A 113 7.53 -14.73 -21.88
C ASP A 113 6.13 -14.14 -21.65
N GLN A 114 5.69 -14.04 -20.39
CA GLN A 114 4.37 -13.52 -20.08
C GLN A 114 4.34 -11.98 -20.15
N PRO A 115 3.43 -11.40 -20.97
CA PRO A 115 3.35 -9.95 -21.12
C PRO A 115 2.91 -9.28 -19.82
N ARG A 116 3.68 -8.28 -19.40
CA ARG A 116 3.44 -7.48 -18.19
C ARG A 116 3.57 -6.00 -18.47
N TRP A 117 2.92 -5.23 -17.61
CA TRP A 117 2.97 -3.78 -17.62
C TRP A 117 3.72 -3.29 -16.38
N ILE A 118 4.49 -2.23 -16.56
CA ILE A 118 5.03 -1.43 -15.46
C ILE A 118 4.00 -0.34 -15.13
N ILE A 119 3.56 -0.32 -13.89
CA ILE A 119 2.63 0.67 -13.36
C ILE A 119 3.39 1.58 -12.40
N LYS A 120 3.32 2.89 -12.65
CA LYS A 120 3.82 3.92 -11.76
C LYS A 120 2.65 4.53 -11.00
N ILE A 121 2.76 4.61 -9.69
CA ILE A 121 1.80 5.31 -8.84
C ILE A 121 2.45 6.59 -8.35
N VAL A 122 1.81 7.72 -8.69
CA VAL A 122 2.20 9.05 -8.24
C VAL A 122 1.38 9.41 -7.01
N PRO A 123 2.01 9.53 -5.83
CA PRO A 123 1.30 9.88 -4.62
C PRO A 123 0.75 11.32 -4.67
N LYS A 124 -0.53 11.49 -4.32
CA LYS A 124 -1.15 12.79 -4.01
C LYS A 124 -1.20 13.02 -2.50
N LYS A 125 -1.39 11.96 -1.74
CA LYS A 125 -1.43 12.00 -0.27
C LYS A 125 -0.79 10.74 0.29
N ILE A 126 0.10 10.91 1.27
CA ILE A 126 0.69 9.83 2.04
C ILE A 126 0.33 10.03 3.50
N THR A 127 -0.28 9.01 4.09
CA THR A 127 -0.58 8.94 5.52
C THR A 127 0.21 7.77 6.11
N SER A 128 0.89 7.99 7.22
CA SER A 128 1.69 6.94 7.86
C SER A 128 1.34 6.81 9.33
N TRP A 129 1.35 5.58 9.79
CA TRP A 129 1.30 5.22 11.20
C TRP A 129 2.41 4.22 11.47
N ILE A 130 3.61 4.78 11.70
CA ILE A 130 4.84 4.02 11.94
C ILE A 130 5.24 4.28 13.38
N ILE A 131 5.03 3.31 14.25
CA ILE A 131 5.23 3.40 15.69
C ILE A 131 6.20 2.32 16.18
N SER A 132 6.86 2.59 17.31
CA SER A 132 7.65 1.59 17.99
C SER A 132 6.75 0.65 18.83
N GLU A 133 7.21 -0.54 19.14
CA GLU A 133 6.52 -1.45 20.07
C GLU A 133 6.21 -0.80 21.40
N LYS A 134 7.18 -0.02 21.92
CA LYS A 134 7.03 0.73 23.17
C LYS A 134 5.92 1.76 23.13
N ASP A 135 5.73 2.43 21.99
CA ASP A 135 4.70 3.46 21.84
C ASP A 135 3.32 2.84 21.54
N ALA A 136 3.30 1.63 20.97
CA ALA A 136 2.06 0.93 20.59
C ALA A 136 1.13 0.63 21.78
N VAL A 137 1.70 0.39 22.96
CA VAL A 137 0.96 0.10 24.19
C VAL A 137 0.58 1.35 24.97
N THR A 138 0.87 2.53 24.46
CA THR A 138 0.56 3.81 25.08
C THR A 138 -0.45 4.61 24.26
N ARG A 139 -1.21 5.49 24.95
CA ARG A 139 -2.13 6.43 24.27
C ARG A 139 -1.42 7.35 23.27
N LYS A 140 -0.10 7.53 23.37
CA LYS A 140 0.72 8.34 22.46
C LYS A 140 0.69 7.86 21.01
N ALA A 141 0.40 6.58 20.79
CA ALA A 141 0.23 6.01 19.46
C ALA A 141 -1.08 6.44 18.76
N TRP A 142 -2.05 6.92 19.53
CA TRP A 142 -3.37 7.27 19.03
C TRP A 142 -3.48 8.77 18.76
N HIS A 143 -4.31 9.14 17.80
CA HIS A 143 -4.61 10.54 17.58
C HIS A 143 -5.41 11.08 18.78
N PRO A 144 -5.09 12.29 19.33
CA PRO A 144 -5.78 12.87 20.48
C PRO A 144 -7.31 12.85 20.40
N ARG A 145 -7.86 13.02 19.22
CA ARG A 145 -9.32 12.97 18.97
C ARG A 145 -10.03 11.72 19.50
N TYR A 146 -9.31 10.61 19.72
CA TYR A 146 -9.91 9.36 20.19
C TYR A 146 -9.99 9.23 21.70
N TYR A 147 -9.25 10.08 22.46
CA TYR A 147 -9.14 9.91 23.91
C TYR A 147 -9.10 11.21 24.72
N GLU A 148 -8.84 12.38 24.11
CA GLU A 148 -8.82 13.64 24.84
C GLU A 148 -10.24 14.17 25.08
N PRO A 149 -10.67 14.31 26.36
CA PRO A 149 -11.94 14.93 26.69
C PRO A 149 -12.00 16.37 26.18
N GLY A 150 -13.21 16.84 25.81
CA GLY A 150 -13.43 18.20 25.34
C GLY A 150 -13.09 18.40 23.85
N THR A 151 -12.60 17.39 23.15
CA THR A 151 -12.54 17.43 21.68
C THR A 151 -13.90 17.08 21.11
N LYS A 152 -14.29 17.76 20.01
CA LYS A 152 -15.54 17.48 19.30
C LYS A 152 -15.73 15.98 19.00
N TRP A 153 -14.67 15.31 18.56
CA TRP A 153 -14.68 13.88 18.23
C TRP A 153 -14.90 12.98 19.44
N HIS A 154 -14.33 13.33 20.58
CA HIS A 154 -14.53 12.59 21.83
C HIS A 154 -15.97 12.75 22.32
N GLU A 155 -16.52 13.95 22.26
CA GLU A 155 -17.91 14.22 22.68
C GLU A 155 -18.92 13.49 21.78
N GLU A 156 -18.72 13.50 20.47
CA GLU A 156 -19.54 12.74 19.51
C GLU A 156 -19.48 11.24 19.80
N TYR A 157 -18.27 10.70 20.00
CA TYR A 157 -18.07 9.29 20.34
C TYR A 157 -18.79 8.89 21.64
N ILE A 158 -18.69 9.69 22.70
CA ILE A 158 -19.36 9.39 23.98
C ILE A 158 -20.89 9.40 23.82
N LYS A 159 -21.44 10.30 23.01
CA LYS A 159 -22.88 10.34 22.71
C LYS A 159 -23.33 9.07 21.97
N GLU A 160 -22.58 8.66 20.95
CA GLU A 160 -22.88 7.44 20.20
C GLU A 160 -22.80 6.19 21.07
N VAL A 161 -21.70 6.01 21.84
CA VAL A 161 -21.54 4.87 22.76
C VAL A 161 -22.62 4.85 23.84
N GLY A 162 -23.03 6.02 24.35
CA GLY A 162 -24.11 6.15 25.30
C GLY A 162 -25.47 5.64 24.74
N SER A 163 -25.71 5.87 23.45
CA SER A 163 -26.97 5.43 22.80
C SER A 163 -27.04 3.92 22.58
N PHE A 164 -25.90 3.21 22.54
CA PHE A 164 -25.85 1.74 22.41
C PHE A 164 -26.02 0.99 23.74
N LYS A 165 -25.98 1.71 24.89
CA LYS A 165 -26.11 1.12 26.22
C LYS A 165 -27.55 1.24 26.78
N SER A 166 -28.41 1.90 26.04
CA SER A 166 -29.83 2.05 26.38
C SER A 166 -30.69 1.07 25.56
#